data_36d849ef41a68529c540af827dbdcf4f
#
_entry.id   36d849ef41a68529c540af827dbdcf4f
#
_cell.length_a   1.000
_cell.length_b   1.000
_cell.length_c   1.000
_cell.angle_alpha   90.00
_cell.angle_beta   90.00
_cell.angle_gamma   90.00
#
_symmetry.space_group_name_H-M   'P 1'
#
loop_
_entity.id
_entity.type
_entity.pdbx_description
1 polymer ?
#
loop_
_entity_poly.entity_id
_entity_poly.type
_entity_poly.pdbx_seq_one_letter_code
_entity_poly.pdbx_strand_id
1 'polypeptide(L)'
;MAHPSTLGSIRNFIWVIPKVLARGEQPALEPEVFRLLRAEGISAILSLRPDREPPSANSRRPWPEYHVEEEQALAEQAGMRFANVPLEDFSAPPPERVAAALQAIDELVNDGRAVYVHCRAGAGRAGMVSGAWAVTRGRTGDDAADNYVRVMERIGQSFDYTDEQVWASFARRVGQPYIWWAMREIVAALGSPITREQPRLLPPEKPPDADHWEDGYRQLLEPWRRSR
;
A
#
# COMPACT_ATOMS: atom_id res chain seq x y z
N MET A 1 22.52 -2.29 3.02
CA MET A 1 22.14 -1.60 1.76
C MET A 1 21.30 -2.59 0.97
N ALA A 2 19.99 -2.32 0.80
CA ALA A 2 19.14 -3.17 -0.01
C ALA A 2 19.47 -2.89 -1.49
N HIS A 3 19.89 -3.91 -2.23
CA HIS A 3 20.03 -3.83 -3.67
C HIS A 3 18.69 -3.42 -4.30
N PRO A 4 18.68 -2.53 -5.31
CA PRO A 4 17.48 -2.31 -6.09
C PRO A 4 17.13 -3.65 -6.73
N SER A 5 15.92 -4.16 -6.43
CA SER A 5 15.47 -5.41 -7.01
C SER A 5 15.39 -5.27 -8.53
N THR A 6 15.92 -6.23 -9.23
CA THR A 6 15.97 -6.34 -10.69
C THR A 6 14.59 -6.62 -11.33
N LEU A 7 13.49 -6.45 -10.59
CA LEU A 7 12.14 -6.47 -11.14
C LEU A 7 11.87 -5.20 -11.98
N GLY A 8 12.68 -4.96 -12.99
CA GLY A 8 12.66 -3.76 -13.83
C GLY A 8 11.32 -3.44 -14.52
N SER A 9 10.33 -4.33 -14.43
CA SER A 9 8.97 -4.15 -14.93
C SER A 9 7.98 -3.66 -13.88
N ILE A 10 8.28 -3.79 -12.56
CA ILE A 10 7.39 -3.38 -11.46
C ILE A 10 7.99 -2.19 -10.73
N ARG A 11 7.39 -1.02 -10.94
CA ARG A 11 7.85 0.19 -10.24
C ARG A 11 7.44 0.18 -8.77
N ASN A 12 8.20 0.90 -7.97
CA ASN A 12 7.97 1.04 -6.54
C ASN A 12 8.01 -0.29 -5.76
N PHE A 13 8.55 -1.37 -6.38
CA PHE A 13 8.76 -2.62 -5.66
C PHE A 13 9.76 -2.41 -4.52
N ILE A 14 9.37 -2.78 -3.32
CA ILE A 14 10.24 -2.81 -2.15
C ILE A 14 9.83 -3.95 -1.21
N TRP A 15 10.81 -4.58 -0.59
CA TRP A 15 10.60 -5.42 0.57
C TRP A 15 10.37 -4.54 1.81
N VAL A 16 9.17 -4.57 2.37
CA VAL A 16 8.83 -3.90 3.65
C VAL A 16 9.41 -4.70 4.81
N ILE A 17 9.23 -6.02 4.78
CA ILE A 17 9.92 -6.99 5.63
C ILE A 17 10.56 -8.03 4.69
N PRO A 18 11.89 -8.18 4.70
CA PRO A 18 12.59 -9.05 3.75
C PRO A 18 12.02 -10.47 3.72
N LYS A 19 11.70 -10.96 2.54
CA LYS A 19 11.17 -12.31 2.25
C LYS A 19 9.84 -12.65 2.94
N VAL A 20 9.16 -11.66 3.54
CA VAL A 20 7.83 -11.82 4.18
C VAL A 20 6.80 -10.95 3.50
N LEU A 21 7.06 -9.65 3.41
CA LEU A 21 6.11 -8.69 2.86
C LEU A 21 6.81 -7.72 1.91
N ALA A 22 6.38 -7.71 0.67
CA ALA A 22 6.76 -6.71 -0.32
C ALA A 22 5.54 -5.88 -0.74
N ARG A 23 5.80 -4.71 -1.32
CA ARG A 23 4.76 -3.88 -1.95
C ARG A 23 5.26 -3.23 -3.23
N GLY A 24 4.33 -2.77 -4.06
CA GLY A 24 4.64 -2.04 -5.28
C GLY A 24 3.41 -1.65 -6.08
N GLU A 25 3.63 -1.27 -7.34
CA GLU A 25 2.56 -0.98 -8.28
C GLU A 25 1.86 -2.26 -8.75
N GLN A 26 0.68 -2.10 -9.37
CA GLN A 26 0.00 -3.16 -10.10
C GLN A 26 0.96 -3.87 -11.05
N PRO A 27 1.15 -5.19 -10.95
CA PRO A 27 1.88 -5.95 -11.96
C PRO A 27 1.21 -5.80 -13.33
N ALA A 28 1.98 -5.70 -14.40
CA ALA A 28 1.41 -5.84 -15.73
C ALA A 28 0.71 -7.21 -15.84
N LEU A 29 -0.48 -7.24 -16.43
CA LEU A 29 -1.27 -8.48 -16.57
C LEU A 29 -0.68 -9.36 -17.69
N GLU A 30 0.54 -9.78 -17.49
CA GLU A 30 1.35 -10.60 -18.39
C GLU A 30 1.92 -11.78 -17.61
N PRO A 31 1.77 -13.04 -18.09
CA PRO A 31 2.24 -14.23 -17.38
C PRO A 31 3.72 -14.16 -16.96
N GLU A 32 4.55 -13.49 -17.74
CA GLU A 32 5.98 -13.32 -17.44
C GLU A 32 6.23 -12.52 -16.17
N VAL A 33 5.44 -11.45 -15.94
CA VAL A 33 5.58 -10.60 -14.75
C VAL A 33 5.28 -11.39 -13.47
N PHE A 34 4.27 -12.27 -13.51
CA PHE A 34 3.93 -13.14 -12.39
C PHE A 34 5.01 -14.20 -12.15
N ARG A 35 5.63 -14.74 -13.21
CA ARG A 35 6.81 -15.62 -13.09
C ARG A 35 8.00 -14.92 -12.46
N LEU A 36 8.24 -13.65 -12.80
CA LEU A 36 9.31 -12.84 -12.20
C LEU A 36 9.04 -12.59 -10.70
N LEU A 37 7.81 -12.24 -10.32
CA LEU A 37 7.41 -12.15 -8.90
C LEU A 37 7.67 -13.46 -8.17
N ARG A 38 7.30 -14.57 -8.77
CA ARG A 38 7.52 -15.91 -8.20
C ARG A 38 9.01 -16.22 -8.04
N ALA A 39 9.84 -15.87 -9.01
CA ALA A 39 11.30 -16.03 -8.95
C ALA A 39 11.95 -15.15 -7.87
N GLU A 40 11.40 -13.97 -7.59
CA GLU A 40 11.83 -13.11 -6.47
C GLU A 40 11.48 -13.71 -5.09
N GLY A 41 10.65 -14.77 -5.08
CA GLY A 41 10.23 -15.47 -3.88
C GLY A 41 8.83 -15.10 -3.39
N ILE A 42 8.10 -14.26 -4.12
CA ILE A 42 6.69 -13.96 -3.83
C ILE A 42 5.85 -15.22 -4.08
N SER A 43 4.99 -15.57 -3.15
CA SER A 43 4.11 -16.74 -3.25
C SER A 43 2.64 -16.43 -3.01
N ALA A 44 2.32 -15.16 -2.72
CA ALA A 44 0.96 -14.67 -2.64
C ALA A 44 0.86 -13.21 -3.09
N ILE A 45 -0.29 -12.84 -3.64
CA ILE A 45 -0.64 -11.47 -4.02
C ILE A 45 -1.85 -11.04 -3.20
N LEU A 46 -1.78 -9.84 -2.62
CA LEU A 46 -2.91 -9.13 -2.06
C LEU A 46 -3.17 -7.87 -2.89
N SER A 47 -4.23 -7.88 -3.69
CA SER A 47 -4.70 -6.71 -4.40
C SER A 47 -5.58 -5.85 -3.50
N LEU A 48 -5.30 -4.54 -3.47
CA LEU A 48 -6.11 -3.54 -2.79
C LEU A 48 -6.95 -2.73 -3.79
N ARG A 49 -7.06 -3.19 -5.03
CA ARG A 49 -7.86 -2.52 -6.04
C ARG A 49 -9.32 -2.99 -5.99
N PRO A 50 -10.29 -2.14 -6.34
CA PRO A 50 -11.67 -2.58 -6.58
C PRO A 50 -11.71 -3.67 -7.65
N ASP A 51 -12.77 -4.49 -7.66
CA ASP A 51 -12.95 -5.59 -8.62
C ASP A 51 -12.88 -5.12 -10.06
N ARG A 52 -13.36 -3.90 -10.31
CA ARG A 52 -13.16 -3.16 -11.55
C ARG A 52 -12.71 -1.75 -11.26
N GLU A 53 -11.71 -1.31 -11.97
CA GLU A 53 -11.24 0.06 -11.88
C GLU A 53 -11.03 0.60 -13.30
N PRO A 54 -11.70 1.73 -13.66
CA PRO A 54 -11.67 2.25 -15.02
C PRO A 54 -10.25 2.64 -15.43
N PRO A 55 -9.97 2.69 -16.74
CA PRO A 55 -8.68 3.16 -17.24
C PRO A 55 -8.45 4.60 -16.80
N SER A 56 -7.22 4.93 -16.43
CA SER A 56 -6.84 6.30 -16.08
C SER A 56 -6.18 6.98 -17.27
N ALA A 57 -6.91 7.89 -17.89
CA ALA A 57 -6.42 8.69 -19.02
C ALA A 57 -5.46 9.81 -18.59
N ASN A 58 -5.45 10.21 -17.32
CA ASN A 58 -4.77 11.40 -16.82
C ASN A 58 -3.35 11.16 -16.31
N SER A 59 -2.76 10.00 -16.52
CA SER A 59 -1.38 9.75 -16.18
C SER A 59 -0.49 9.79 -17.44
N ARG A 60 0.77 10.22 -17.31
CA ARG A 60 1.77 10.09 -18.39
C ARG A 60 1.95 8.65 -18.86
N ARG A 61 1.44 7.68 -18.10
CA ARG A 61 1.27 6.28 -18.47
C ARG A 61 -0.21 5.94 -18.31
N PRO A 62 -0.93 5.66 -19.40
CA PRO A 62 -2.30 5.19 -19.29
C PRO A 62 -2.32 3.85 -18.56
N TRP A 63 -3.16 3.75 -17.54
CA TRP A 63 -3.46 2.48 -16.90
C TRP A 63 -4.63 1.87 -17.64
N PRO A 64 -4.52 0.61 -18.10
CA PRO A 64 -5.66 -0.09 -18.69
C PRO A 64 -6.77 -0.27 -17.67
N GLU A 65 -7.95 -0.60 -18.14
CA GLU A 65 -9.01 -1.10 -17.28
C GLU A 65 -8.49 -2.31 -16.49
N TYR A 66 -8.90 -2.41 -15.24
CA TYR A 66 -8.49 -3.49 -14.36
C TYR A 66 -9.68 -4.38 -14.04
N HIS A 67 -9.45 -5.67 -14.12
CA HIS A 67 -10.38 -6.73 -13.74
C HIS A 67 -9.66 -7.70 -12.78
N VAL A 68 -10.21 -7.87 -11.59
CA VAL A 68 -9.59 -8.67 -10.52
C VAL A 68 -9.44 -10.13 -10.93
N GLU A 69 -10.41 -10.68 -11.66
CA GLU A 69 -10.41 -12.07 -12.11
C GLU A 69 -9.25 -12.39 -13.06
N GLU A 70 -8.85 -11.43 -13.87
CA GLU A 70 -7.72 -11.58 -14.81
C GLU A 70 -6.39 -11.67 -14.05
N GLU A 71 -6.22 -10.83 -13.04
CA GLU A 71 -5.04 -10.90 -12.18
C GLU A 71 -5.01 -12.18 -11.36
N GLN A 72 -6.14 -12.56 -10.77
CA GLN A 72 -6.27 -13.80 -10.02
C GLN A 72 -5.85 -15.01 -10.86
N ALA A 73 -6.37 -15.12 -12.09
CA ALA A 73 -6.05 -16.23 -12.98
C ALA A 73 -4.54 -16.30 -13.28
N LEU A 74 -3.88 -15.16 -13.51
CA LEU A 74 -2.44 -15.10 -13.75
C LEU A 74 -1.61 -15.46 -12.52
N ALA A 75 -2.04 -15.03 -11.33
CA ALA A 75 -1.38 -15.38 -10.07
C ALA A 75 -1.49 -16.90 -9.81
N GLU A 76 -2.67 -17.48 -9.96
CA GLU A 76 -2.91 -18.89 -9.78
C GLU A 76 -2.15 -19.75 -10.81
N GLN A 77 -2.09 -19.31 -12.06
CA GLN A 77 -1.29 -19.96 -13.11
C GLN A 77 0.21 -19.97 -12.78
N ALA A 78 0.69 -18.94 -12.09
CA ALA A 78 2.08 -18.88 -11.60
C ALA A 78 2.30 -19.62 -10.27
N GLY A 79 1.28 -20.33 -9.74
CA GLY A 79 1.35 -21.06 -8.48
C GLY A 79 1.34 -20.18 -7.24
N MET A 80 0.79 -18.96 -7.34
CA MET A 80 0.63 -18.04 -6.21
C MET A 80 -0.80 -18.04 -5.68
N ARG A 81 -0.94 -17.79 -4.38
CA ARG A 81 -2.26 -17.49 -3.79
C ARG A 81 -2.64 -16.06 -4.16
N PHE A 82 -3.92 -15.83 -4.32
CA PHE A 82 -4.46 -14.51 -4.56
C PHE A 82 -5.53 -14.15 -3.52
N ALA A 83 -5.49 -12.91 -3.06
CA ALA A 83 -6.53 -12.32 -2.22
C ALA A 83 -6.83 -10.91 -2.72
N ASN A 84 -8.08 -10.47 -2.55
CA ASN A 84 -8.49 -9.11 -2.87
C ASN A 84 -9.23 -8.50 -1.68
N VAL A 85 -8.78 -7.31 -1.25
CA VAL A 85 -9.46 -6.47 -0.27
C VAL A 85 -9.58 -5.07 -0.87
N PRO A 86 -10.70 -4.76 -1.53
CA PRO A 86 -10.85 -3.51 -2.26
C PRO A 86 -10.85 -2.29 -1.33
N LEU A 87 -9.97 -1.35 -1.61
CA LEU A 87 -9.91 -0.03 -1.01
C LEU A 87 -10.13 1.03 -2.08
N GLU A 88 -10.87 2.07 -1.75
CA GLU A 88 -11.09 3.19 -2.65
C GLU A 88 -9.78 3.96 -2.91
N ASP A 89 -9.56 4.38 -4.17
CA ASP A 89 -8.37 5.16 -4.52
C ASP A 89 -8.52 6.61 -4.06
N PHE A 90 -7.40 7.23 -3.69
CA PHE A 90 -7.32 8.64 -3.28
C PHE A 90 -8.09 8.99 -2.00
N SER A 91 -8.49 7.99 -1.21
CA SER A 91 -9.27 8.14 0.01
C SER A 91 -8.59 7.46 1.20
N ALA A 92 -8.99 7.84 2.41
CA ALA A 92 -8.73 7.05 3.60
C ALA A 92 -9.69 5.85 3.62
N PRO A 93 -9.24 4.64 3.93
CA PRO A 93 -10.14 3.49 4.03
C PRO A 93 -10.87 3.45 5.35
N PRO A 94 -12.12 3.00 5.40
CA PRO A 94 -12.82 2.78 6.64
C PRO A 94 -12.16 1.69 7.50
N PRO A 95 -12.33 1.74 8.84
CA PRO A 95 -11.61 0.86 9.78
C PRO A 95 -11.75 -0.64 9.51
N GLU A 96 -12.95 -1.10 9.13
CA GLU A 96 -13.22 -2.50 8.80
C GLU A 96 -12.46 -2.98 7.57
N ARG A 97 -12.19 -2.10 6.62
CA ARG A 97 -11.39 -2.43 5.43
C ARG A 97 -9.91 -2.56 5.77
N VAL A 98 -9.41 -1.73 6.68
CA VAL A 98 -8.03 -1.84 7.17
C VAL A 98 -7.86 -3.16 7.93
N ALA A 99 -8.78 -3.46 8.86
CA ALA A 99 -8.75 -4.72 9.62
C ALA A 99 -8.77 -5.94 8.67
N ALA A 100 -9.65 -5.95 7.66
CA ALA A 100 -9.71 -7.01 6.66
C ALA A 100 -8.40 -7.15 5.87
N ALA A 101 -7.75 -6.05 5.51
CA ALA A 101 -6.47 -6.10 4.80
C ALA A 101 -5.33 -6.64 5.68
N LEU A 102 -5.27 -6.26 6.96
CA LEU A 102 -4.29 -6.81 7.91
C LEU A 102 -4.52 -8.31 8.12
N GLN A 103 -5.78 -8.72 8.29
CA GLN A 103 -6.15 -10.13 8.43
C GLN A 103 -5.75 -10.95 7.21
N ALA A 104 -6.03 -10.47 5.99
CA ALA A 104 -5.64 -11.15 4.77
C ALA A 104 -4.11 -11.35 4.65
N ILE A 105 -3.32 -10.35 5.07
CA ILE A 105 -1.85 -10.52 5.14
C ILE A 105 -1.48 -11.58 6.18
N ASP A 106 -2.08 -11.55 7.38
CA ASP A 106 -1.80 -12.52 8.42
C ASP A 106 -2.10 -13.95 7.98
N GLU A 107 -3.24 -14.18 7.34
CA GLU A 107 -3.63 -15.50 6.82
C GLU A 107 -2.60 -16.01 5.81
N LEU A 108 -2.22 -15.18 4.84
CA LEU A 108 -1.24 -15.55 3.82
C LEU A 108 0.16 -15.80 4.42
N VAL A 109 0.61 -14.97 5.36
CA VAL A 109 1.92 -15.12 6.01
C VAL A 109 1.95 -16.33 6.94
N ASN A 110 0.85 -16.61 7.66
CA ASN A 110 0.74 -17.79 8.51
C ASN A 110 0.72 -19.09 7.70
N ASP A 111 0.26 -19.04 6.44
CA ASP A 111 0.41 -20.13 5.45
C ASP A 111 1.85 -20.28 4.92
N GLY A 112 2.82 -19.55 5.49
CA GLY A 112 4.23 -19.59 5.08
C GLY A 112 4.53 -18.87 3.78
N ARG A 113 3.69 -17.92 3.36
CA ARG A 113 3.83 -17.23 2.08
C ARG A 113 4.53 -15.89 2.22
N ALA A 114 5.34 -15.56 1.23
CA ALA A 114 5.82 -14.19 1.03
C ALA A 114 4.78 -13.43 0.19
N VAL A 115 4.26 -12.34 0.75
CA VAL A 115 3.12 -11.59 0.20
C VAL A 115 3.58 -10.36 -0.55
N TYR A 116 3.03 -10.13 -1.74
CA TYR A 116 3.14 -8.89 -2.47
C TYR A 116 1.83 -8.11 -2.39
N VAL A 117 1.86 -6.97 -1.72
CA VAL A 117 0.71 -6.07 -1.58
C VAL A 117 0.79 -4.97 -2.62
N HIS A 118 -0.25 -4.80 -3.41
CA HIS A 118 -0.27 -3.72 -4.37
C HIS A 118 -1.60 -2.96 -4.41
N CYS A 119 -1.53 -1.79 -4.99
CA CYS A 119 -2.67 -1.01 -5.46
C CYS A 119 -2.39 -0.57 -6.91
N ARG A 120 -2.89 0.55 -7.39
CA ARG A 120 -2.56 1.02 -8.74
C ARG A 120 -1.07 1.40 -8.87
N ALA A 121 -0.60 2.36 -8.11
CA ALA A 121 0.77 2.90 -8.20
C ALA A 121 1.74 2.38 -7.12
N GLY A 122 1.26 1.57 -6.19
CA GLY A 122 2.06 1.05 -5.09
C GLY A 122 2.40 2.07 -4.00
N ALA A 123 1.81 3.26 -4.01
CA ALA A 123 2.14 4.33 -3.09
C ALA A 123 1.14 4.47 -1.93
N GLY A 124 -0.08 4.91 -2.20
CA GLY A 124 -1.08 5.25 -1.17
C GLY A 124 -1.57 4.06 -0.39
N ARG A 125 -2.56 3.36 -0.92
CA ARG A 125 -3.22 2.19 -0.30
C ARG A 125 -2.22 1.11 0.13
N ALA A 126 -1.35 0.67 -0.79
CA ALA A 126 -0.34 -0.34 -0.50
C ALA A 126 0.68 0.11 0.53
N GLY A 127 1.08 1.40 0.50
CA GLY A 127 2.00 1.96 1.48
C GLY A 127 1.43 1.98 2.88
N MET A 128 0.19 2.40 3.01
CA MET A 128 -0.51 2.48 4.29
C MET A 128 -0.74 1.09 4.89
N VAL A 129 -1.32 0.15 4.13
CA VAL A 129 -1.62 -1.21 4.63
C VAL A 129 -0.35 -1.96 4.99
N SER A 130 0.66 -1.96 4.12
CA SER A 130 1.92 -2.67 4.38
C SER A 130 2.72 -2.04 5.53
N GLY A 131 2.67 -0.71 5.66
CA GLY A 131 3.26 0.01 6.80
C GLY A 131 2.58 -0.33 8.12
N ALA A 132 1.24 -0.30 8.14
CA ALA A 132 0.46 -0.69 9.30
C ALA A 132 0.77 -2.13 9.74
N TRP A 133 0.76 -3.08 8.80
CA TRP A 133 1.09 -4.47 9.11
C TRP A 133 2.53 -4.63 9.62
N ALA A 134 3.50 -3.92 9.05
CA ALA A 134 4.88 -3.95 9.54
C ALA A 134 5.00 -3.45 10.98
N VAL A 135 4.16 -2.49 11.40
CA VAL A 135 4.09 -2.03 12.78
C VAL A 135 3.65 -3.17 13.70
N THR A 136 2.71 -4.01 13.32
CA THR A 136 2.30 -5.18 14.11
C THR A 136 3.44 -6.20 14.29
N ARG A 137 4.45 -6.15 13.41
CA ARG A 137 5.61 -7.07 13.39
C ARG A 137 6.91 -6.45 13.89
N GLY A 138 6.85 -5.35 14.61
CA GLY A 138 8.03 -4.81 15.29
C GLY A 138 8.59 -3.52 14.67
N ARG A 139 8.07 -3.04 13.56
CA ARG A 139 8.43 -1.72 13.04
C ARG A 139 7.75 -0.61 13.84
N THR A 140 8.28 0.60 13.74
CA THR A 140 7.69 1.78 14.36
C THR A 140 6.73 2.49 13.40
N GLY A 141 5.87 3.36 13.91
CA GLY A 141 5.08 4.27 13.09
C GLY A 141 5.97 5.17 12.22
N ASP A 142 7.12 5.59 12.75
CA ASP A 142 8.10 6.36 11.98
C ASP A 142 8.73 5.56 10.82
N ASP A 143 9.00 4.25 11.00
CA ASP A 143 9.45 3.38 9.90
C ASP A 143 8.38 3.27 8.80
N ALA A 144 7.11 3.17 9.20
CA ALA A 144 5.99 3.12 8.26
C ALA A 144 5.87 4.45 7.49
N ALA A 145 6.00 5.59 8.17
CA ALA A 145 6.00 6.91 7.56
C ALA A 145 7.15 7.09 6.57
N ASP A 146 8.37 6.77 6.96
CA ASP A 146 9.56 6.86 6.09
C ASP A 146 9.41 6.02 4.83
N ASN A 147 8.84 4.82 4.98
CA ASN A 147 8.56 3.94 3.86
C ASN A 147 7.55 4.55 2.89
N TYR A 148 6.49 5.19 3.40
CA TYR A 148 5.49 5.88 2.60
C TYR A 148 6.08 7.10 1.86
N VAL A 149 6.76 7.99 2.60
CA VAL A 149 7.40 9.20 2.06
C VAL A 149 8.38 8.88 0.95
N ARG A 150 9.24 7.88 1.15
CA ARG A 150 10.23 7.45 0.13
C ARG A 150 9.60 7.12 -1.21
N VAL A 151 8.44 6.49 -1.24
CA VAL A 151 7.77 6.17 -2.50
C VAL A 151 7.08 7.39 -3.09
N MET A 152 6.48 8.24 -2.25
CA MET A 152 5.90 9.51 -2.72
C MET A 152 6.98 10.41 -3.35
N GLU A 153 8.16 10.49 -2.76
CA GLU A 153 9.29 11.23 -3.32
C GLU A 153 9.78 10.66 -4.66
N ARG A 154 9.88 9.34 -4.78
CA ARG A 154 10.23 8.69 -6.06
C ARG A 154 9.21 9.02 -7.16
N ILE A 155 7.94 9.02 -6.83
CA ILE A 155 6.89 9.43 -7.77
C ILE A 155 7.07 10.89 -8.16
N GLY A 156 7.28 11.78 -7.20
CA GLY A 156 7.53 13.19 -7.45
C GLY A 156 8.73 13.40 -8.38
N GLN A 157 9.84 12.74 -8.13
CA GLN A 157 11.04 12.79 -8.97
C GLN A 157 10.78 12.25 -10.39
N SER A 158 10.04 11.13 -10.50
CA SER A 158 9.74 10.51 -11.80
C SER A 158 8.87 11.40 -12.70
N PHE A 159 8.14 12.35 -12.12
CA PHE A 159 7.28 13.30 -12.85
C PHE A 159 7.83 14.74 -12.83
N ASP A 160 9.04 14.94 -12.30
CA ASP A 160 9.68 16.24 -12.17
C ASP A 160 8.82 17.25 -11.36
N TYR A 161 8.17 16.77 -10.30
CA TYR A 161 7.41 17.61 -9.36
C TYR A 161 8.35 18.23 -8.31
N THR A 162 9.36 18.97 -8.78
CA THR A 162 10.34 19.64 -7.91
C THR A 162 9.84 20.96 -7.35
N ASP A 163 8.94 21.62 -8.08
CA ASP A 163 8.26 22.85 -7.63
C ASP A 163 7.24 22.51 -6.54
N GLU A 164 7.24 23.29 -5.45
CA GLU A 164 6.41 23.04 -4.28
C GLU A 164 4.91 23.16 -4.57
N GLN A 165 4.49 24.10 -5.43
CA GLN A 165 3.09 24.27 -5.80
C GLN A 165 2.60 23.14 -6.70
N VAL A 166 3.44 22.71 -7.63
CA VAL A 166 3.16 21.58 -8.50
C VAL A 166 3.05 20.29 -7.67
N TRP A 167 3.96 20.09 -6.71
CA TRP A 167 3.90 18.99 -5.77
C TRP A 167 2.63 19.01 -4.93
N ALA A 168 2.29 20.17 -4.33
CA ALA A 168 1.08 20.29 -3.51
C ALA A 168 -0.20 20.01 -4.32
N SER A 169 -0.28 20.50 -5.55
CA SER A 169 -1.40 20.23 -6.46
C SER A 169 -1.53 18.73 -6.78
N PHE A 170 -0.41 18.07 -7.09
CA PHE A 170 -0.39 16.62 -7.30
C PHE A 170 -0.80 15.85 -6.06
N ALA A 171 -0.21 16.16 -4.90
CA ALA A 171 -0.47 15.47 -3.64
C ALA A 171 -1.96 15.54 -3.25
N ARG A 172 -2.60 16.72 -3.39
CA ARG A 172 -4.05 16.87 -3.17
C ARG A 172 -4.87 16.02 -4.13
N ARG A 173 -4.53 16.03 -5.41
CA ARG A 173 -5.26 15.28 -6.44
C ARG A 173 -5.21 13.77 -6.22
N VAL A 174 -4.13 13.25 -5.63
CA VAL A 174 -4.00 11.81 -5.31
C VAL A 174 -4.43 11.48 -3.87
N GLY A 175 -5.17 12.38 -3.21
CA GLY A 175 -5.71 12.15 -1.88
C GLY A 175 -4.67 11.97 -0.78
N GLN A 176 -3.43 12.46 -0.99
CA GLN A 176 -2.34 12.28 -0.05
C GLN A 176 -2.68 12.78 1.36
N PRO A 177 -3.36 13.93 1.59
CA PRO A 177 -3.71 14.38 2.93
C PRO A 177 -4.62 13.39 3.67
N TYR A 178 -5.60 12.77 3.00
CA TYR A 178 -6.52 11.78 3.59
C TYR A 178 -5.80 10.47 3.92
N ILE A 179 -4.99 9.98 2.99
CA ILE A 179 -4.19 8.76 3.19
C ILE A 179 -3.19 8.98 4.34
N TRP A 180 -2.59 10.17 4.42
CA TRP A 180 -1.65 10.51 5.48
C TRP A 180 -2.34 10.61 6.84
N TRP A 181 -3.53 11.19 6.89
CA TRP A 181 -4.35 11.19 8.10
C TRP A 181 -4.66 9.77 8.56
N ALA A 182 -5.20 8.92 7.66
CA ALA A 182 -5.52 7.54 8.00
C ALA A 182 -4.30 6.76 8.50
N MET A 183 -3.16 6.91 7.85
CA MET A 183 -1.93 6.23 8.27
C MET A 183 -1.53 6.61 9.69
N ARG A 184 -1.63 7.89 10.06
CA ARG A 184 -1.33 8.36 11.41
C ARG A 184 -2.27 7.74 12.44
N GLU A 185 -3.57 7.74 12.17
CA GLU A 185 -4.57 7.16 13.08
C GLU A 185 -4.40 5.64 13.22
N ILE A 186 -4.19 4.94 12.11
CA ILE A 186 -3.99 3.48 12.11
C ILE A 186 -2.76 3.09 12.94
N VAL A 187 -1.60 3.69 12.72
CA VAL A 187 -0.39 3.29 13.46
C VAL A 187 -0.43 3.75 14.92
N ALA A 188 -1.15 4.83 15.24
CA ALA A 188 -1.43 5.24 16.61
C ALA A 188 -2.35 4.23 17.32
N ALA A 189 -3.40 3.75 16.64
CA ALA A 189 -4.29 2.69 17.13
C ALA A 189 -3.53 1.40 17.41
N LEU A 190 -2.52 1.07 16.60
CA LEU A 190 -1.63 -0.07 16.78
C LEU A 190 -0.57 0.15 17.89
N GLY A 191 -0.61 1.29 18.59
CA GLY A 191 0.28 1.60 19.71
C GLY A 191 1.67 2.12 19.32
N SER A 192 1.84 2.56 18.08
CA SER A 192 3.11 3.11 17.59
C SER A 192 2.88 4.41 16.77
N PRO A 193 2.53 5.52 17.43
CA PRO A 193 2.27 6.77 16.73
C PRO A 193 3.51 7.28 15.99
N ILE A 194 3.28 8.04 14.91
CA ILE A 194 4.33 8.74 14.19
C ILE A 194 4.74 9.97 15.01
N THR A 195 6.02 10.06 15.32
CA THR A 195 6.59 11.12 16.16
C THR A 195 7.41 12.13 15.36
N ARG A 196 7.97 11.73 14.21
CA ARG A 196 8.78 12.58 13.36
C ARG A 196 7.92 13.37 12.38
N GLU A 197 8.25 14.64 12.21
CA GLU A 197 7.65 15.45 11.17
C GLU A 197 8.03 14.95 9.78
N GLN A 198 7.10 15.11 8.84
CA GLN A 198 7.28 14.71 7.44
C GLN A 198 7.08 15.94 6.54
N PRO A 199 8.11 16.81 6.41
CA PRO A 199 7.97 18.12 5.78
C PRO A 199 7.61 18.06 4.29
N ARG A 200 7.80 16.92 3.63
CA ARG A 200 7.44 16.69 2.22
C ARG A 200 5.97 16.29 2.03
N LEU A 201 5.26 15.98 3.10
CA LEU A 201 3.84 15.67 3.02
C LEU A 201 3.00 16.90 3.33
N LEU A 202 1.85 17.02 2.67
CA LEU A 202 0.86 18.00 3.05
C LEU A 202 0.31 17.68 4.45
N PRO A 203 -0.18 18.69 5.18
CA PRO A 203 -0.86 18.45 6.44
C PRO A 203 -1.94 17.38 6.30
N PRO A 204 -2.09 16.49 7.30
CA PRO A 204 -3.12 15.47 7.27
C PRO A 204 -4.51 16.11 7.35
N GLU A 205 -5.43 15.65 6.52
CA GLU A 205 -6.83 16.10 6.51
C GLU A 205 -7.73 14.90 6.76
N LYS A 206 -8.65 15.03 7.73
CA LYS A 206 -9.67 14.02 7.99
C LYS A 206 -10.71 14.05 6.86
N PRO A 207 -11.07 12.91 6.25
CA PRO A 207 -12.15 12.86 5.27
C PRO A 207 -13.50 13.32 5.88
N PRO A 208 -14.35 14.00 5.10
CA PRO A 208 -15.64 14.48 5.59
C PRO A 208 -16.59 13.39 6.12
N ASP A 209 -16.46 12.18 5.59
CA ASP A 209 -17.26 11.00 5.92
C ASP A 209 -16.60 10.10 6.98
N ALA A 210 -15.46 10.50 7.54
CA ALA A 210 -14.69 9.72 8.50
C ALA A 210 -15.09 9.96 9.98
N ASP A 211 -16.32 10.38 10.23
CA ASP A 211 -16.78 10.55 11.61
C ASP A 211 -16.66 9.24 12.39
N HIS A 212 -16.05 9.33 13.59
CA HIS A 212 -15.77 8.18 14.48
C HIS A 212 -14.77 7.13 13.95
N TRP A 213 -14.09 7.34 12.83
CA TRP A 213 -13.12 6.36 12.32
C TRP A 213 -11.93 6.17 13.26
N GLU A 214 -11.51 7.19 14.01
CA GLU A 214 -10.45 7.06 15.02
C GLU A 214 -10.80 6.02 16.08
N ASP A 215 -12.06 6.03 16.56
CA ASP A 215 -12.55 5.03 17.52
C ASP A 215 -12.69 3.66 16.85
N GLY A 216 -13.18 3.61 15.61
CA GLY A 216 -13.24 2.40 14.81
C GLY A 216 -11.87 1.75 14.61
N TYR A 217 -10.84 2.53 14.28
CA TYR A 217 -9.47 2.02 14.20
C TYR A 217 -8.99 1.47 15.56
N ARG A 218 -9.20 2.20 16.66
CA ARG A 218 -8.80 1.73 18.00
C ARG A 218 -9.49 0.42 18.36
N GLN A 219 -10.78 0.28 18.06
CA GLN A 219 -11.56 -0.91 18.38
C GLN A 219 -11.22 -2.10 17.50
N LEU A 220 -11.23 -1.91 16.17
CA LEU A 220 -11.07 -3.02 15.22
C LEU A 220 -9.62 -3.49 15.07
N LEU A 221 -8.63 -2.63 15.35
CA LEU A 221 -7.21 -2.98 15.28
C LEU A 221 -6.63 -3.41 16.63
N GLU A 222 -7.44 -3.44 17.69
CA GLU A 222 -7.02 -3.90 19.01
C GLU A 222 -6.32 -5.28 19.01
N PRO A 223 -6.78 -6.30 18.24
CA PRO A 223 -6.10 -7.59 18.17
C PRO A 223 -4.65 -7.55 17.69
N TRP A 224 -4.28 -6.52 16.94
CA TRP A 224 -2.90 -6.30 16.45
C TRP A 224 -2.11 -5.29 17.29
N ARG A 225 -2.75 -4.67 18.27
CA ARG A 225 -2.11 -3.66 19.11
C ARG A 225 -0.98 -4.29 19.91
N ARG A 226 0.18 -3.65 19.90
CA ARG A 226 1.31 -4.09 20.72
C ARG A 226 1.01 -3.92 22.20
N SER A 227 1.25 -4.96 22.96
CA SER A 227 1.44 -4.84 24.40
C SER A 227 2.67 -3.95 24.63
N ARG A 228 2.52 -2.90 25.40
CA ARG A 228 3.63 -2.04 25.85
C ARG A 228 4.56 -2.81 26.78
#